data_2097935a5ffafd918e44b9427857f9aa
#
_entry.id   2097935a5ffafd918e44b9427857f9aa
#
_cell.length_a   1.000
_cell.length_b   1.000
_cell.length_c   1.000
_cell.angle_alpha   90.00
_cell.angle_beta   90.00
_cell.angle_gamma   90.00
#
_symmetry.space_group_name_H-M   'P 1'
#
loop_
_entity.id
_entity.type
_entity.pdbx_description
1 polymer ?
#
loop_
_entity_poly.entity_id
_entity_poly.type
_entity_poly.pdbx_seq_one_letter_code
_entity_poly.pdbx_strand_id
1 'polypeptide(L)'
;MGLGVSVPIGPVNVLIMSYALRSYTKALCLGLGAMSADMLYLALSAFGISQLAKIPIVFACISVFGACFLLYTAYKIWHGATSSVQPASVEACSGAAIYGKGFLINLLNPYVIMFWLSVSAGTARADFALALAGLVSGILAWITLFPLAIYLARSKLPNIAVRAFAYISAFILVFFALKLLYAIIFGKI
;
A
#
# COMPACT_ATOMS: atom_id res chain seq x y z
N MET A 1 18.44 3.72 -1.84
CA MET A 1 17.60 2.72 -1.18
C MET A 1 16.11 3.09 -1.12
N GLY A 2 15.72 4.34 -0.78
CA GLY A 2 14.30 4.73 -0.63
C GLY A 2 13.41 4.49 -1.86
N LEU A 3 13.88 4.78 -3.06
CA LEU A 3 13.12 4.51 -4.30
C LEU A 3 12.95 3.00 -4.56
N GLY A 4 13.93 2.16 -4.24
CA GLY A 4 13.83 0.71 -4.44
C GLY A 4 12.75 0.03 -3.59
N VAL A 5 12.34 0.64 -2.50
CA VAL A 5 11.29 0.16 -1.60
C VAL A 5 9.89 0.55 -2.10
N SER A 6 9.77 1.74 -2.67
CA SER A 6 8.47 2.32 -3.07
C SER A 6 8.04 1.89 -4.47
N VAL A 7 8.97 1.47 -5.32
CA VAL A 7 8.75 1.12 -6.73
C VAL A 7 8.02 -0.22 -6.96
N PRO A 8 8.17 -1.28 -6.12
CA PRO A 8 7.42 -2.51 -6.37
C PRO A 8 5.91 -2.21 -6.40
N ILE A 9 5.25 -2.62 -7.50
CA ILE A 9 3.81 -2.44 -7.69
C ILE A 9 3.08 -3.36 -6.70
N GLY A 10 2.86 -2.85 -5.51
CA GLY A 10 2.10 -3.50 -4.44
C GLY A 10 0.66 -2.97 -4.35
N PRO A 11 -0.16 -3.54 -3.45
CA PRO A 11 -1.55 -3.14 -3.25
C PRO A 11 -1.73 -1.64 -3.01
N VAL A 12 -0.80 -1.02 -2.28
CA VAL A 12 -0.82 0.42 -1.96
C VAL A 12 -0.65 1.26 -3.23
N ASN A 13 0.35 0.94 -4.07
CA ASN A 13 0.62 1.68 -5.30
C ASN A 13 -0.53 1.56 -6.30
N VAL A 14 -1.15 0.39 -6.39
CA VAL A 14 -2.36 0.18 -7.20
C VAL A 14 -3.51 1.08 -6.74
N LEU A 15 -3.70 1.23 -5.44
CA LEU A 15 -4.71 2.12 -4.89
C LEU A 15 -4.36 3.59 -5.08
N ILE A 16 -3.11 3.99 -4.82
CA ILE A 16 -2.64 5.37 -5.10
C ILE A 16 -2.96 5.74 -6.54
N MET A 17 -2.66 4.86 -7.49
CA MET A 17 -2.97 5.07 -8.91
C MET A 17 -4.48 5.22 -9.15
N SER A 18 -5.30 4.34 -8.57
CA SER A 18 -6.76 4.38 -8.71
C SER A 18 -7.37 5.68 -8.17
N TYR A 19 -6.85 6.17 -7.03
CA TYR A 19 -7.27 7.45 -6.46
C TYR A 19 -6.74 8.65 -7.26
N ALA A 20 -5.50 8.57 -7.77
CA ALA A 20 -4.86 9.64 -8.54
C ALA A 20 -5.60 9.94 -9.85
N LEU A 21 -6.16 8.93 -10.49
CA LEU A 21 -7.02 9.13 -11.68
C LEU A 21 -8.21 10.05 -11.43
N ARG A 22 -8.62 10.23 -10.18
CA ARG A 22 -9.79 11.04 -9.77
C ARG A 22 -9.39 12.29 -9.01
N SER A 23 -8.50 12.17 -8.03
CA SER A 23 -8.09 13.26 -7.15
C SER A 23 -6.66 13.04 -6.66
N TYR A 24 -5.78 13.98 -6.98
CA TYR A 24 -4.41 13.99 -6.48
C TYR A 24 -4.34 14.04 -4.95
N THR A 25 -5.12 14.92 -4.32
CA THR A 25 -5.11 15.09 -2.86
C THR A 25 -5.53 13.82 -2.13
N LYS A 26 -6.51 13.09 -2.65
CA LYS A 26 -6.93 11.80 -2.07
C LYS A 26 -5.89 10.71 -2.24
N ALA A 27 -5.22 10.66 -3.38
CA ALA A 27 -4.10 9.76 -3.61
C ALA A 27 -2.93 10.07 -2.66
N LEU A 28 -2.64 11.36 -2.46
CA LEU A 28 -1.63 11.81 -1.52
C LEU A 28 -1.99 11.44 -0.07
N CYS A 29 -3.25 11.65 0.37
CA CYS A 29 -3.71 11.23 1.69
C CYS A 29 -3.52 9.72 1.91
N LEU A 30 -3.83 8.90 0.91
CA LEU A 30 -3.63 7.46 0.99
C LEU A 30 -2.15 7.10 1.10
N GLY A 31 -1.29 7.73 0.31
CA GLY A 31 0.16 7.55 0.35
C GLY A 31 0.77 7.98 1.69
N LEU A 32 0.32 9.12 2.25
CA LEU A 32 0.75 9.58 3.58
C LEU A 32 0.34 8.60 4.67
N GLY A 33 -0.87 8.02 4.59
CA GLY A 33 -1.30 6.97 5.51
C GLY A 33 -0.38 5.75 5.45
N ALA A 34 -0.06 5.26 4.25
CA ALA A 34 0.85 4.15 4.06
C ALA A 34 2.26 4.48 4.60
N MET A 35 2.78 5.67 4.32
CA MET A 35 4.07 6.13 4.85
C MET A 35 4.09 6.15 6.38
N SER A 36 2.99 6.53 7.03
CA SER A 36 2.91 6.52 8.50
C SER A 36 2.99 5.10 9.07
N ALA A 37 2.45 4.09 8.38
CA ALA A 37 2.63 2.70 8.76
C ALA A 37 4.10 2.25 8.58
N ASP A 38 4.79 2.71 7.51
CA ASP A 38 6.22 2.45 7.33
C ASP A 38 7.05 3.07 8.46
N MET A 39 6.73 4.31 8.87
CA MET A 39 7.39 4.96 9.99
C MET A 39 7.15 4.24 11.32
N LEU A 40 5.94 3.70 11.51
CA LEU A 40 5.63 2.87 12.68
C LEU A 40 6.47 1.60 12.68
N TYR A 41 6.56 0.88 11.56
CA TYR A 41 7.42 -0.31 11.46
C TYR A 41 8.89 0.00 11.70
N LEU A 42 9.37 1.11 11.19
CA LEU A 42 10.73 1.56 11.42
C LEU A 42 10.99 1.81 12.90
N ALA A 43 10.07 2.52 13.59
CA ALA A 43 10.17 2.74 15.03
C ALA A 43 10.13 1.41 15.81
N LEU A 44 9.19 0.53 15.48
CA LEU A 44 9.08 -0.80 16.11
C LEU A 44 10.34 -1.64 15.87
N SER A 45 10.95 -1.54 14.70
CA SER A 45 12.20 -2.21 14.39
C SER A 45 13.36 -1.71 15.25
N ALA A 46 13.43 -0.40 15.51
CA ALA A 46 14.43 0.22 16.36
C ALA A 46 14.31 -0.24 17.83
N PHE A 47 13.08 -0.50 18.30
CA PHE A 47 12.80 -1.02 19.65
C PHE A 47 12.85 -2.55 19.77
N GLY A 48 13.20 -3.27 18.68
CA GLY A 48 13.29 -4.73 18.68
C GLY A 48 11.94 -5.47 18.69
N ILE A 49 10.81 -4.76 18.66
CA ILE A 49 9.45 -5.35 18.67
C ILE A 49 9.15 -6.10 17.35
N SER A 50 9.94 -5.85 16.32
CA SER A 50 9.88 -6.61 15.05
C SER A 50 10.04 -8.12 15.23
N GLN A 51 10.60 -8.58 16.35
CA GLN A 51 10.71 -10.01 16.67
C GLN A 51 9.32 -10.67 16.86
N LEU A 52 8.32 -9.93 17.30
CA LEU A 52 6.95 -10.45 17.45
C LEU A 52 6.33 -10.90 16.10
N ALA A 53 6.70 -10.25 15.00
CA ALA A 53 6.22 -10.65 13.68
C ALA A 53 6.84 -11.97 13.18
N LYS A 54 7.89 -12.49 13.84
CA LYS A 54 8.46 -13.82 13.58
C LYS A 54 7.65 -14.95 14.22
N ILE A 55 6.69 -14.62 15.10
CA ILE A 55 5.81 -15.61 15.71
C ILE A 55 4.80 -16.07 14.66
N PRO A 56 4.76 -17.38 14.28
CA PRO A 56 3.95 -17.84 13.15
C PRO A 56 2.46 -17.51 13.28
N ILE A 57 1.90 -17.61 14.49
CA ILE A 57 0.49 -17.33 14.74
C ILE A 57 0.16 -15.84 14.53
N VAL A 58 1.04 -14.95 14.98
CA VAL A 58 0.86 -13.49 14.81
C VAL A 58 0.90 -13.13 13.33
N PHE A 59 1.88 -13.69 12.61
CA PHE A 59 2.00 -13.48 11.18
C PHE A 59 0.79 -14.03 10.41
N ALA A 60 0.31 -15.21 10.75
CA ALA A 60 -0.89 -15.81 10.15
C ALA A 60 -2.14 -14.95 10.36
N CYS A 61 -2.39 -14.48 11.60
CA CYS A 61 -3.50 -13.59 11.91
C CYS A 61 -3.44 -12.30 11.07
N ILE A 62 -2.29 -11.62 11.04
CA ILE A 62 -2.12 -10.38 10.27
C ILE A 62 -2.36 -10.65 8.77
N SER A 63 -1.86 -11.76 8.25
CA SER A 63 -2.00 -12.12 6.84
C SER A 63 -3.45 -12.43 6.45
N VAL A 64 -4.21 -13.12 7.32
CA VAL A 64 -5.66 -13.36 7.10
C VAL A 64 -6.42 -12.05 7.08
N PHE A 65 -6.23 -11.19 8.08
CA PHE A 65 -6.88 -9.87 8.12
C PHE A 65 -6.51 -9.03 6.89
N GLY A 66 -5.23 -9.01 6.52
CA GLY A 66 -4.74 -8.31 5.34
C GLY A 66 -5.39 -8.83 4.05
N ALA A 67 -5.46 -10.15 3.87
CA ALA A 67 -6.10 -10.77 2.72
C ALA A 67 -7.59 -10.41 2.62
N CYS A 68 -8.34 -10.52 3.72
CA CYS A 68 -9.75 -10.13 3.78
C CYS A 68 -9.95 -8.65 3.41
N PHE A 69 -9.07 -7.77 3.92
CA PHE A 69 -9.14 -6.34 3.62
C PHE A 69 -8.80 -6.01 2.16
N LEU A 70 -7.84 -6.73 1.56
CA LEU A 70 -7.52 -6.61 0.13
C LEU A 70 -8.67 -7.07 -0.74
N LEU A 71 -9.31 -8.21 -0.41
CA LEU A 71 -10.48 -8.72 -1.14
C LEU A 71 -11.67 -7.75 -1.06
N TYR A 72 -11.96 -7.22 0.13
CA TYR A 72 -13.00 -6.21 0.30
C TYR A 72 -12.72 -4.95 -0.54
N THR A 73 -11.46 -4.52 -0.59
CA THR A 73 -11.06 -3.36 -1.38
C THR A 73 -11.16 -3.63 -2.87
N ALA A 74 -10.73 -4.82 -3.32
CA ALA A 74 -10.86 -5.25 -4.72
C ALA A 74 -12.33 -5.28 -5.16
N TYR A 75 -13.21 -5.83 -4.33
CA TYR A 75 -14.65 -5.85 -4.56
C TYR A 75 -15.22 -4.43 -4.74
N LYS A 76 -14.86 -3.50 -3.86
CA LYS A 76 -15.28 -2.10 -3.97
C LYS A 76 -14.82 -1.41 -5.24
N ILE A 77 -13.57 -1.66 -5.66
CA ILE A 77 -13.02 -1.10 -6.90
C ILE A 77 -13.75 -1.69 -8.12
N TRP A 78 -13.96 -3.01 -8.13
CA TRP A 78 -14.65 -3.70 -9.20
C TRP A 78 -16.06 -3.15 -9.41
N HIS A 79 -16.86 -3.10 -8.38
CA HIS A 79 -18.22 -2.55 -8.44
C HIS A 79 -18.26 -1.08 -8.82
N GLY A 80 -17.30 -0.28 -8.36
CA GLY A 80 -17.17 1.11 -8.74
C GLY A 80 -16.80 1.31 -10.21
N ALA A 81 -16.14 0.35 -10.85
CA ALA A 81 -15.79 0.40 -12.27
C ALA A 81 -16.97 0.04 -13.21
N THR A 82 -17.87 -0.83 -12.73
CA THR A 82 -19.07 -1.25 -13.49
C THR A 82 -20.17 -0.20 -13.48
N SER A 83 -20.27 0.59 -12.42
CA SER A 83 -21.27 1.66 -12.32
C SER A 83 -20.92 2.77 -13.29
N SER A 84 -21.82 3.04 -14.25
CA SER A 84 -21.74 4.17 -15.19
C SER A 84 -21.95 5.53 -14.50
N VAL A 85 -22.43 5.51 -13.28
CA VAL A 85 -22.52 6.66 -12.38
C VAL A 85 -21.15 6.85 -11.74
N GLN A 86 -20.58 8.03 -11.82
CA GLN A 86 -19.38 8.42 -11.06
C GLN A 86 -19.51 7.85 -9.65
N PRO A 87 -18.53 7.08 -9.15
CA PRO A 87 -18.68 6.54 -7.82
C PRO A 87 -18.63 7.70 -6.83
N ALA A 88 -19.80 8.17 -6.44
CA ALA A 88 -20.01 9.14 -5.36
C ALA A 88 -19.26 8.73 -4.06
N SER A 89 -18.97 7.44 -3.93
CA SER A 89 -18.28 6.89 -2.77
C SER A 89 -16.83 7.37 -2.57
N VAL A 90 -16.12 7.74 -3.66
CA VAL A 90 -14.73 8.26 -3.51
C VAL A 90 -14.76 9.76 -3.19
N GLU A 91 -15.73 10.50 -3.74
CA GLU A 91 -15.87 11.93 -3.45
C GLU A 91 -16.42 12.18 -2.04
N ALA A 92 -17.27 11.29 -1.52
CA ALA A 92 -17.88 11.41 -0.20
C ALA A 92 -16.92 11.05 0.96
N CYS A 93 -15.82 10.31 0.71
CA CYS A 93 -14.88 9.95 1.77
C CYS A 93 -14.01 11.15 2.17
N SER A 94 -13.96 11.43 3.47
CA SER A 94 -13.04 12.42 4.03
C SER A 94 -11.58 12.03 3.79
N GLY A 95 -10.68 13.01 3.70
CA GLY A 95 -9.24 12.76 3.58
C GLY A 95 -8.70 11.89 4.72
N ALA A 96 -9.23 12.06 5.94
CA ALA A 96 -8.88 11.26 7.10
C ALA A 96 -9.25 9.76 6.93
N ALA A 97 -10.41 9.47 6.36
CA ALA A 97 -10.82 8.09 6.10
C ALA A 97 -9.92 7.41 5.04
N ILE A 98 -9.51 8.17 4.02
CA ILE A 98 -8.60 7.70 2.98
C ILE A 98 -7.19 7.49 3.52
N TYR A 99 -6.71 8.40 4.38
CA TYR A 99 -5.45 8.25 5.11
C TYR A 99 -5.47 6.98 5.97
N GLY A 100 -6.50 6.79 6.80
CA GLY A 100 -6.67 5.58 7.61
C GLY A 100 -6.70 4.30 6.76
N LYS A 101 -7.32 4.35 5.58
CA LYS A 101 -7.32 3.23 4.64
C LYS A 101 -5.91 2.91 4.14
N GLY A 102 -5.13 3.92 3.75
CA GLY A 102 -3.73 3.73 3.35
C GLY A 102 -2.88 3.16 4.47
N PHE A 103 -3.04 3.70 5.68
CA PHE A 103 -2.37 3.21 6.88
C PHE A 103 -2.67 1.73 7.15
N LEU A 104 -3.96 1.34 7.18
CA LEU A 104 -4.36 -0.03 7.46
C LEU A 104 -3.90 -1.02 6.40
N ILE A 105 -4.01 -0.66 5.10
CA ILE A 105 -3.56 -1.54 4.02
C ILE A 105 -2.05 -1.81 4.13
N ASN A 106 -1.28 -0.79 4.43
CA ASN A 106 0.17 -0.94 4.56
C ASN A 106 0.54 -1.66 5.86
N LEU A 107 -0.14 -1.35 6.95
CA LEU A 107 0.06 -1.98 8.26
C LEU A 107 -0.27 -3.48 8.24
N LEU A 108 -1.32 -3.88 7.53
CA LEU A 108 -1.75 -5.28 7.41
C LEU A 108 -1.10 -6.00 6.21
N ASN A 109 -0.11 -5.38 5.59
CA ASN A 109 0.58 -5.97 4.44
C ASN A 109 1.81 -6.77 4.91
N PRO A 110 1.75 -8.11 4.89
CA PRO A 110 2.86 -8.94 5.38
C PRO A 110 4.13 -8.78 4.54
N TYR A 111 4.03 -8.36 3.26
CA TYR A 111 5.23 -8.04 2.47
C TYR A 111 5.96 -6.82 3.02
N VAL A 112 5.23 -5.83 3.53
CA VAL A 112 5.81 -4.65 4.18
C VAL A 112 6.46 -5.05 5.51
N ILE A 113 5.79 -5.92 6.27
CA ILE A 113 6.34 -6.48 7.53
C ILE A 113 7.65 -7.20 7.27
N MET A 114 7.67 -8.13 6.30
CA MET A 114 8.87 -8.90 5.93
C MET A 114 10.00 -7.99 5.43
N PHE A 115 9.66 -6.95 4.66
CA PHE A 115 10.63 -5.95 4.24
C PHE A 115 11.28 -5.27 5.45
N TRP A 116 10.49 -4.75 6.39
CA TRP A 116 11.02 -4.06 7.57
C TRP A 116 11.80 -4.99 8.50
N LEU A 117 11.41 -6.26 8.61
CA LEU A 117 12.20 -7.28 9.31
C LEU A 117 13.58 -7.47 8.66
N SER A 118 13.64 -7.46 7.32
CA SER A 118 14.90 -7.60 6.59
C SER A 118 15.80 -6.37 6.75
N VAL A 119 15.22 -5.18 6.74
CA VAL A 119 15.95 -3.92 6.95
C VAL A 119 16.52 -3.86 8.36
N SER A 120 15.74 -4.26 9.38
CA SER A 120 16.21 -4.26 10.78
C SER A 120 17.36 -5.22 11.05
N ALA A 121 17.48 -6.30 10.25
CA ALA A 121 18.57 -7.26 10.37
C ALA A 121 19.91 -6.77 9.76
N GLY A 122 19.86 -5.82 8.82
CA GLY A 122 21.02 -5.43 8.00
C GLY A 122 21.65 -4.07 8.31
N THR A 123 21.06 -3.24 9.17
CA THR A 123 21.55 -1.88 9.42
C THR A 123 22.52 -1.82 10.58
N ALA A 124 23.82 -1.70 10.28
CA ALA A 124 24.83 -1.30 11.25
C ALA A 124 24.56 0.14 11.74
N ARG A 125 24.72 0.37 13.05
CA ARG A 125 24.27 1.60 13.75
C ARG A 125 24.85 2.93 13.24
N ALA A 126 25.99 2.92 12.57
CA ALA A 126 26.71 4.15 12.18
C ALA A 126 26.04 4.96 11.07
N ASP A 127 25.35 4.30 10.13
CA ASP A 127 24.72 4.95 8.96
C ASP A 127 23.20 4.99 9.02
N PHE A 128 22.61 4.64 10.17
CA PHE A 128 21.17 4.49 10.32
C PHE A 128 20.42 5.81 10.03
N ALA A 129 20.90 6.93 10.55
CA ALA A 129 20.25 8.23 10.35
C ALA A 129 20.26 8.67 8.88
N LEU A 130 21.37 8.43 8.17
CA LEU A 130 21.49 8.76 6.75
C LEU A 130 20.61 7.83 5.89
N ALA A 131 20.60 6.53 6.20
CA ALA A 131 19.75 5.56 5.53
C ALA A 131 18.26 5.87 5.75
N LEU A 132 17.90 6.29 6.97
CA LEU A 132 16.56 6.73 7.33
C LEU A 132 16.13 7.97 6.54
N ALA A 133 16.96 9.01 6.53
CA ALA A 133 16.69 10.24 5.79
C ALA A 133 16.49 9.97 4.30
N GLY A 134 17.35 9.13 3.70
CA GLY A 134 17.24 8.72 2.31
C GLY A 134 15.99 7.87 2.02
N LEU A 135 15.55 7.07 2.98
CA LEU A 135 14.34 6.26 2.84
C LEU A 135 13.09 7.13 2.95
N VAL A 136 13.02 8.00 3.95
CA VAL A 136 11.90 8.93 4.16
C VAL A 136 11.77 9.87 2.95
N SER A 137 12.86 10.47 2.49
CA SER A 137 12.84 11.36 1.32
C SER A 137 12.43 10.62 0.04
N GLY A 138 12.89 9.38 -0.14
CA GLY A 138 12.51 8.54 -1.28
C GLY A 138 11.03 8.17 -1.28
N ILE A 139 10.47 7.79 -0.12
CA ILE A 139 9.03 7.51 0.02
C ILE A 139 8.21 8.77 -0.22
N LEU A 140 8.61 9.92 0.37
CA LEU A 140 7.93 11.20 0.17
C LEU A 140 7.94 11.62 -1.32
N ALA A 141 9.08 11.51 -1.98
CA ALA A 141 9.17 11.79 -3.41
C ALA A 141 8.24 10.88 -4.21
N TRP A 142 8.20 9.58 -3.88
CA TRP A 142 7.34 8.63 -4.57
C TRP A 142 5.86 8.94 -4.39
N ILE A 143 5.39 9.09 -3.15
CA ILE A 143 3.95 9.33 -2.85
C ILE A 143 3.47 10.70 -3.32
N THR A 144 4.37 11.62 -3.67
CA THR A 144 4.04 12.92 -4.27
C THR A 144 4.11 12.88 -5.79
N LEU A 145 5.23 12.41 -6.36
CA LEU A 145 5.47 12.47 -7.80
C LEU A 145 4.69 11.42 -8.58
N PHE A 146 4.57 10.20 -8.06
CA PHE A 146 3.85 9.12 -8.73
C PHE A 146 2.36 9.45 -8.95
N PRO A 147 1.57 9.81 -7.90
CA PRO A 147 0.18 10.20 -8.12
C PRO A 147 0.03 11.51 -8.90
N LEU A 148 1.00 12.43 -8.82
CA LEU A 148 0.98 13.65 -9.62
C LEU A 148 1.10 13.34 -11.11
N ALA A 149 2.04 12.48 -11.49
CA ALA A 149 2.23 12.08 -12.88
C ALA A 149 0.94 11.44 -13.45
N ILE A 150 0.29 10.55 -12.69
CA ILE A 150 -0.97 9.90 -13.08
C ILE A 150 -2.10 10.93 -13.19
N TYR A 151 -2.20 11.83 -12.22
CA TYR A 151 -3.24 12.86 -12.20
C TYR A 151 -3.12 13.80 -13.38
N LEU A 152 -1.92 14.20 -13.77
CA LEU A 152 -1.68 15.04 -14.95
C LEU A 152 -1.97 14.31 -16.26
N ALA A 153 -1.65 13.02 -16.32
CA ALA A 153 -1.91 12.20 -17.50
C ALA A 153 -3.39 11.85 -17.68
N ARG A 154 -4.22 11.95 -16.64
CA ARG A 154 -5.61 11.46 -16.64
C ARG A 154 -6.50 12.09 -17.72
N SER A 155 -6.28 13.38 -18.05
CA SER A 155 -7.06 14.11 -19.06
C SER A 155 -6.87 13.57 -20.47
N LYS A 156 -5.77 12.85 -20.72
CA LYS A 156 -5.45 12.21 -21.99
C LYS A 156 -5.93 10.75 -22.05
N LEU A 157 -6.44 10.21 -20.93
CA LEU A 157 -6.88 8.83 -20.85
C LEU A 157 -8.37 8.71 -21.22
N PRO A 158 -8.75 7.89 -22.20
CA PRO A 158 -10.15 7.61 -22.52
C PRO A 158 -10.82 6.86 -21.36
N ASN A 159 -12.15 7.01 -21.22
CA ASN A 159 -12.91 6.36 -20.14
C ASN A 159 -12.71 4.83 -20.08
N ILE A 160 -12.46 4.21 -21.24
CA ILE A 160 -12.18 2.78 -21.31
C ILE A 160 -10.84 2.42 -20.62
N ALA A 161 -9.83 3.28 -20.75
CA ALA A 161 -8.56 3.08 -20.09
C ALA A 161 -8.69 3.22 -18.55
N VAL A 162 -9.47 4.20 -18.08
CA VAL A 162 -9.74 4.38 -16.65
C VAL A 162 -10.45 3.16 -16.05
N ARG A 163 -11.44 2.59 -16.78
CA ARG A 163 -12.11 1.35 -16.37
C ARG A 163 -11.16 0.15 -16.39
N ALA A 164 -10.36 0.02 -17.45
CA ALA A 164 -9.36 -1.05 -17.54
C ALA A 164 -8.36 -1.00 -16.35
N PHE A 165 -7.89 0.19 -15.98
CA PHE A 165 -7.05 0.38 -14.80
C PHE A 165 -7.74 -0.06 -13.51
N ALA A 166 -9.03 0.23 -13.34
CA ALA A 166 -9.77 -0.20 -12.16
C ALA A 166 -9.87 -1.74 -12.08
N TYR A 167 -10.17 -2.40 -13.20
CA TYR A 167 -10.23 -3.87 -13.25
C TYR A 167 -8.87 -4.52 -13.02
N ILE A 168 -7.82 -4.00 -13.66
CA ILE A 168 -6.43 -4.47 -13.43
C ILE A 168 -6.05 -4.29 -11.96
N SER A 169 -6.39 -3.14 -11.36
CA SER A 169 -6.15 -2.87 -9.95
C SER A 169 -6.85 -3.87 -9.04
N ALA A 170 -8.15 -4.13 -9.28
CA ALA A 170 -8.90 -5.12 -8.52
C ALA A 170 -8.29 -6.51 -8.66
N PHE A 171 -7.91 -6.92 -9.89
CA PHE A 171 -7.27 -8.21 -10.14
C PHE A 171 -5.93 -8.36 -9.39
N ILE A 172 -5.09 -7.33 -9.41
CA ILE A 172 -3.81 -7.32 -8.68
C ILE A 172 -4.06 -7.47 -7.17
N LEU A 173 -5.06 -6.79 -6.61
CA LEU A 173 -5.40 -6.91 -5.19
C LEU A 173 -5.87 -8.32 -4.84
N VAL A 174 -6.71 -8.94 -5.68
CA VAL A 174 -7.14 -10.34 -5.52
C VAL A 174 -5.93 -11.29 -5.59
N PHE A 175 -5.04 -11.09 -6.57
CA PHE A 175 -3.83 -11.88 -6.70
C PHE A 175 -2.96 -11.83 -5.43
N PHE A 176 -2.72 -10.64 -4.86
CA PHE A 176 -1.97 -10.50 -3.61
C PHE A 176 -2.69 -11.15 -2.43
N ALA A 177 -4.01 -10.99 -2.33
CA ALA A 177 -4.79 -11.63 -1.27
C ALA A 177 -4.70 -13.16 -1.33
N LEU A 178 -4.85 -13.74 -2.53
CA LEU A 178 -4.72 -15.18 -2.74
C LEU A 178 -3.31 -15.69 -2.45
N LYS A 179 -2.28 -14.93 -2.87
CA LYS A 179 -0.88 -15.25 -2.56
C LYS A 179 -0.61 -15.29 -1.05
N LEU A 180 -1.23 -14.38 -0.28
CA LEU A 180 -1.15 -14.38 1.17
C LEU A 180 -1.79 -15.62 1.80
N LEU A 181 -3.01 -15.94 1.37
CA LEU A 181 -3.71 -17.13 1.85
C LEU A 181 -2.95 -18.41 1.49
N TYR A 182 -2.41 -18.47 0.28
CA TYR A 182 -1.57 -19.60 -0.15
C TYR A 182 -0.33 -19.78 0.73
N ALA A 183 0.37 -18.68 1.08
CA ALA A 183 1.55 -18.73 1.93
C ALA A 183 1.25 -19.29 3.33
N ILE A 184 0.06 -18.99 3.88
CA ILE A 184 -0.38 -19.51 5.18
C ILE A 184 -0.68 -21.02 5.08
N ILE A 185 -1.45 -21.44 4.07
CA ILE A 185 -1.93 -22.83 3.92
C ILE A 185 -0.76 -23.79 3.69
N PHE A 186 0.21 -23.38 2.90
CA PHE A 186 1.34 -24.25 2.51
C PHE A 186 2.62 -24.03 3.33
N GLY A 187 2.55 -23.27 4.43
CA GLY A 187 3.67 -23.10 5.36
C GLY A 187 4.94 -22.50 4.71
N LYS A 188 4.80 -21.77 3.60
CA LYS A 188 5.91 -21.09 2.91
C LYS A 188 6.15 -19.69 3.52
N ILE A 189 6.17 -19.66 4.85
CA ILE A 189 6.44 -18.46 5.65
C ILE A 189 7.87 -18.54 6.18
#